data_2400b784c63534d10c53a304c83bd978
#
_entry.id   2400b784c63534d10c53a304c83bd978
#
_cell.length_a   1.000
_cell.length_b   1.000
_cell.length_c   1.000
_cell.angle_alpha   90.00
_cell.angle_beta   90.00
_cell.angle_gamma   90.00
#
_symmetry.space_group_name_H-M   'P 1'
#
loop_
_entity.id
_entity.type
_entity.pdbx_description
1 polymer ?
#
loop_
_entity_poly.entity_id
_entity_poly.type
_entity_poly.pdbx_seq_one_letter_code
_entity_poly.pdbx_strand_id
1 'polypeptide(L)'
;MKASKIFVALLLALPAIGLQSCLKDQEDVFDKSYSERMAEFLQQAQDTLVKAPYGWALDYYPESNQSYGGVAYTIRFTRDNAIVRYENNPDDGEVKSLYSMKDDSGPVLSFDTYNTFLHVY
;
A
#
# COMPACT_ATOMS: atom_id res chain seq x y z
N MET A 1 4.74 49.87 45.71
CA MET A 1 4.28 49.90 44.30
C MET A 1 5.28 49.36 43.26
N LYS A 2 6.58 49.51 43.40
CA LYS A 2 7.56 48.97 42.46
C LYS A 2 7.70 47.43 42.51
N ALA A 3 7.60 46.82 43.69
CA ALA A 3 7.69 45.37 43.88
C ALA A 3 6.51 44.62 43.25
N SER A 4 5.30 45.16 43.30
CA SER A 4 4.11 44.56 42.71
C SER A 4 4.16 44.47 41.21
N LYS A 5 4.77 45.46 40.51
CA LYS A 5 4.92 45.46 39.06
C LYS A 5 5.98 44.45 38.57
N ILE A 6 7.02 44.24 39.42
CA ILE A 6 8.05 43.22 39.15
C ILE A 6 7.48 41.82 39.34
N PHE A 7 6.62 41.60 40.36
CA PHE A 7 5.95 40.32 40.58
C PHE A 7 4.98 39.94 39.44
N VAL A 8 4.22 40.93 38.92
CA VAL A 8 3.31 40.71 37.79
C VAL A 8 4.08 40.43 36.51
N ALA A 9 5.21 41.12 36.26
CA ALA A 9 6.07 40.85 35.11
C ALA A 9 6.73 39.47 35.20
N LEU A 10 7.13 39.02 36.40
CA LEU A 10 7.70 37.70 36.63
C LEU A 10 6.66 36.57 36.44
N LEU A 11 5.41 36.80 36.86
CA LEU A 11 4.30 35.85 36.72
C LEU A 11 3.86 35.67 35.24
N LEU A 12 4.00 36.72 34.42
CA LEU A 12 3.72 36.71 33.00
C LEU A 12 4.84 36.08 32.14
N ALA A 13 6.07 36.06 32.66
CA ALA A 13 7.23 35.48 31.94
C ALA A 13 7.33 33.94 32.12
N LEU A 14 6.76 33.37 33.18
CA LEU A 14 6.80 31.92 33.45
C LEU A 14 6.10 31.05 32.37
N PRO A 15 4.94 31.41 31.78
CA PRO A 15 4.31 30.56 30.77
C PRO A 15 5.01 30.56 29.43
N ALA A 16 5.86 31.54 29.14
CA ALA A 16 6.57 31.60 27.85
C ALA A 16 7.71 30.55 27.70
N ILE A 17 8.23 30.04 28.81
CA ILE A 17 9.33 29.06 28.84
C ILE A 17 8.79 27.63 28.74
N GLY A 18 7.52 27.38 29.08
CA GLY A 18 6.90 26.05 29.09
C GLY A 18 6.41 25.57 27.70
N LEU A 19 6.33 26.46 26.70
CA LEU A 19 5.76 26.12 25.38
C LEU A 19 6.82 25.67 24.34
N GLN A 20 8.09 25.63 24.69
CA GLN A 20 9.15 25.17 23.80
C GLN A 20 9.37 23.65 23.82
N SER A 21 8.61 22.90 24.61
CA SER A 21 8.82 21.44 24.76
C SER A 21 8.23 20.60 23.63
N CYS A 22 7.50 21.19 22.66
CA CYS A 22 6.85 20.44 21.58
C CYS A 22 7.51 20.59 20.20
N LEU A 23 8.67 21.25 20.12
CA LEU A 23 9.44 21.40 18.88
C LEU A 23 10.78 20.65 18.92
N LYS A 24 10.84 19.54 19.65
CA LYS A 24 11.88 18.55 19.30
C LYS A 24 11.41 17.88 18.04
N ASP A 25 12.06 18.22 16.92
CA ASP A 25 12.08 17.39 15.73
C ASP A 25 12.32 15.97 16.22
N GLN A 26 11.31 15.14 16.09
CA GLN A 26 11.44 13.72 16.31
C GLN A 26 12.42 13.29 15.23
N GLU A 27 13.65 12.96 15.62
CA GLU A 27 14.62 12.41 14.67
C GLU A 27 13.93 11.30 13.92
N ASP A 28 13.82 11.45 12.61
CA ASP A 28 13.22 10.43 11.77
C ASP A 28 13.99 9.14 11.99
N VAL A 29 13.34 8.14 12.56
CA VAL A 29 13.92 6.81 12.83
C VAL A 29 14.37 6.15 11.50
N PHE A 30 13.92 6.69 10.38
CA PHE A 30 14.21 6.21 9.03
C PHE A 30 14.85 7.31 8.20
N ASP A 31 15.90 6.97 7.46
CA ASP A 31 16.61 7.88 6.54
C ASP A 31 15.74 8.41 5.40
N LYS A 32 14.60 7.74 5.11
CA LYS A 32 13.66 8.08 4.04
C LYS A 32 12.26 8.28 4.57
N SER A 33 11.51 9.18 3.94
CA SER A 33 10.09 9.39 4.23
C SER A 33 9.26 8.13 3.96
N TYR A 34 8.07 8.05 4.56
CA TYR A 34 7.12 6.95 4.30
C TYR A 34 6.81 6.81 2.80
N SER A 35 6.55 7.92 2.12
CA SER A 35 6.21 7.93 0.69
C SER A 35 7.34 7.40 -0.20
N GLU A 36 8.60 7.75 0.11
CA GLU A 36 9.76 7.24 -0.62
C GLU A 36 9.94 5.74 -0.41
N ARG A 37 9.84 5.27 0.82
CA ARG A 37 9.93 3.83 1.14
C ARG A 37 8.81 3.04 0.49
N MET A 38 7.57 3.57 0.48
CA MET A 38 6.44 2.94 -0.16
C MET A 38 6.61 2.87 -1.68
N ALA A 39 7.05 3.95 -2.32
CA ALA A 39 7.32 3.97 -3.75
C ALA A 39 8.39 2.93 -4.16
N GLU A 40 9.48 2.85 -3.40
CA GLU A 40 10.53 1.83 -3.61
C GLU A 40 9.99 0.40 -3.42
N PHE A 41 9.17 0.18 -2.39
CA PHE A 41 8.56 -1.12 -2.14
C PHE A 41 7.64 -1.54 -3.29
N LEU A 42 6.75 -0.64 -3.75
CA LEU A 42 5.83 -0.93 -4.86
C LEU A 42 6.59 -1.25 -6.15
N GLN A 43 7.67 -0.53 -6.42
CA GLN A 43 8.53 -0.81 -7.59
C GLN A 43 9.22 -2.17 -7.46
N GLN A 44 9.79 -2.49 -6.32
CA GLN A 44 10.44 -3.80 -6.08
C GLN A 44 9.43 -4.95 -6.16
N ALA A 45 8.21 -4.76 -5.64
CA ALA A 45 7.14 -5.74 -5.74
C ALA A 45 6.72 -5.96 -7.20
N GLN A 46 6.56 -4.89 -7.98
CA GLN A 46 6.27 -4.99 -9.42
C GLN A 46 7.39 -5.71 -10.18
N ASP A 47 8.65 -5.38 -9.89
CA ASP A 47 9.80 -6.05 -10.49
C ASP A 47 9.81 -7.55 -10.18
N THR A 48 9.43 -7.90 -8.96
CA THR A 48 9.32 -9.32 -8.54
C THR A 48 8.21 -10.04 -9.30
N LEU A 49 7.04 -9.41 -9.46
CA LEU A 49 5.93 -9.97 -10.22
C LEU A 49 6.31 -10.23 -11.68
N VAL A 50 6.97 -9.27 -12.32
CA VAL A 50 7.37 -9.34 -13.73
C VAL A 50 8.50 -10.35 -14.00
N LYS A 51 9.38 -10.56 -13.03
CA LYS A 51 10.54 -11.47 -13.17
C LYS A 51 10.18 -12.95 -13.16
N ALA A 52 8.98 -13.33 -12.73
CA ALA A 52 8.58 -14.74 -12.67
C ALA A 52 8.38 -15.31 -14.09
N PRO A 53 9.26 -16.20 -14.59
CA PRO A 53 9.25 -16.63 -16.01
C PRO A 53 8.03 -17.46 -16.37
N TYR A 54 7.47 -18.17 -15.38
CA TYR A 54 6.27 -19.02 -15.56
C TYR A 54 5.01 -18.38 -14.98
N GLY A 55 5.12 -17.15 -14.45
CA GLY A 55 4.03 -16.48 -13.77
C GLY A 55 3.83 -16.95 -12.33
N TRP A 56 2.66 -16.62 -11.81
CA TRP A 56 2.24 -16.85 -10.43
C TRP A 56 0.99 -17.70 -10.39
N ALA A 57 0.91 -18.64 -9.46
CA ALA A 57 -0.31 -19.33 -9.13
C ALA A 57 -1.08 -18.50 -8.08
N LEU A 58 -2.37 -18.33 -8.30
CA LEU A 58 -3.30 -17.67 -7.38
C LEU A 58 -4.46 -18.59 -7.09
N ASP A 59 -4.58 -19.04 -5.85
CA ASP A 59 -5.76 -19.74 -5.37
C ASP A 59 -6.70 -18.72 -4.75
N TYR A 60 -7.88 -18.57 -5.33
CA TYR A 60 -8.87 -17.59 -4.94
C TYR A 60 -10.10 -18.24 -4.33
N TYR A 61 -10.51 -17.76 -3.17
CA TYR A 61 -11.71 -18.20 -2.47
C TYR A 61 -12.66 -17.00 -2.35
N PRO A 62 -13.72 -16.92 -3.18
CA PRO A 62 -14.59 -15.74 -3.25
C PRO A 62 -15.31 -15.41 -1.96
N GLU A 63 -15.58 -16.40 -1.11
CA GLU A 63 -16.25 -16.21 0.17
C GLU A 63 -15.47 -16.80 1.34
N SER A 64 -15.56 -16.14 2.50
CA SER A 64 -14.88 -16.57 3.72
C SER A 64 -15.29 -17.95 4.22
N ASN A 65 -16.53 -18.37 3.94
CA ASN A 65 -17.06 -19.70 4.25
C ASN A 65 -16.74 -20.76 3.17
N GLN A 66 -16.04 -20.35 2.10
CA GLN A 66 -15.64 -21.18 0.97
C GLN A 66 -16.82 -21.91 0.27
N SER A 67 -18.03 -21.31 0.28
CA SER A 67 -19.24 -21.92 -0.27
C SER A 67 -19.15 -22.19 -1.78
N TYR A 68 -18.33 -21.39 -2.51
CA TYR A 68 -18.05 -21.58 -3.94
C TYR A 68 -16.82 -22.43 -4.22
N GLY A 69 -16.15 -22.94 -3.17
CA GLY A 69 -14.87 -23.60 -3.31
C GLY A 69 -13.72 -22.62 -3.66
N GLY A 70 -12.56 -23.17 -3.98
CA GLY A 70 -11.42 -22.43 -4.48
C GLY A 70 -11.33 -22.49 -6.00
N VAL A 71 -10.72 -21.48 -6.58
CA VAL A 71 -10.46 -21.39 -8.03
C VAL A 71 -8.99 -21.08 -8.24
N ALA A 72 -8.34 -21.83 -9.13
CA ALA A 72 -6.95 -21.63 -9.45
C ALA A 72 -6.77 -20.79 -10.73
N TYR A 73 -5.90 -19.80 -10.64
CA TYR A 73 -5.45 -18.97 -11.75
C TYR A 73 -3.93 -19.08 -11.93
N THR A 74 -3.47 -18.91 -13.15
CA THR A 74 -2.08 -18.59 -13.42
C THR A 74 -2.01 -17.21 -14.01
N ILE A 75 -1.19 -16.33 -13.42
CA ILE A 75 -1.08 -14.93 -13.81
C ILE A 75 0.37 -14.62 -14.16
N ARG A 76 0.61 -14.16 -15.38
CA ARG A 76 1.90 -13.59 -15.81
C ARG A 76 1.77 -12.07 -15.84
N PHE A 77 2.75 -11.38 -15.27
CA PHE A 77 2.78 -9.93 -15.26
C PHE A 77 3.80 -9.38 -16.26
N THR A 78 3.41 -8.36 -17.00
CA THR A 78 4.30 -7.42 -17.68
C THR A 78 4.32 -6.11 -16.88
N ARG A 79 4.96 -5.04 -17.38
CA ARG A 79 4.95 -3.74 -16.68
C ARG A 79 3.54 -3.17 -16.51
N ASP A 80 2.66 -3.40 -17.47
CA ASP A 80 1.33 -2.76 -17.51
C ASP A 80 0.18 -3.75 -17.43
N ASN A 81 0.43 -5.03 -17.74
CA ASN A 81 -0.63 -6.00 -17.93
C ASN A 81 -0.45 -7.25 -17.07
N ALA A 82 -1.58 -7.75 -16.57
CA ALA A 82 -1.77 -9.09 -16.07
C ALA A 82 -2.37 -9.97 -17.17
N ILE A 83 -1.77 -11.12 -17.44
CA ILE A 83 -2.20 -12.11 -18.41
C ILE A 83 -2.65 -13.34 -17.62
N VAL A 84 -3.95 -13.56 -17.58
CA VAL A 84 -4.61 -14.50 -16.69
C VAL A 84 -5.08 -15.72 -17.43
N ARG A 85 -4.75 -16.90 -16.90
CA ARG A 85 -5.36 -18.18 -17.26
C ARG A 85 -6.22 -18.66 -16.09
N TYR A 86 -7.27 -19.35 -16.42
CA TYR A 86 -8.25 -19.85 -15.47
C TYR A 86 -8.41 -21.36 -15.65
N GLU A 87 -8.34 -22.13 -14.54
CA GLU A 87 -8.35 -23.60 -14.60
C GLU A 87 -9.61 -24.19 -15.24
N ASN A 88 -10.76 -23.52 -15.05
CA ASN A 88 -12.05 -23.98 -15.60
C ASN A 88 -12.36 -23.41 -16.99
N ASN A 89 -11.38 -22.76 -17.65
CA ASN A 89 -11.57 -22.29 -19.02
C ASN A 89 -11.42 -23.45 -20.02
N PRO A 90 -12.49 -23.86 -20.72
CA PRO A 90 -12.45 -25.02 -21.62
C PRO A 90 -11.55 -24.78 -22.86
N ASP A 91 -11.32 -23.53 -23.22
CA ASP A 91 -10.57 -23.15 -24.42
C ASP A 91 -9.07 -22.92 -24.11
N ASP A 92 -8.64 -23.10 -22.88
CA ASP A 92 -7.26 -22.85 -22.40
C ASP A 92 -6.70 -21.48 -22.85
N GLY A 93 -7.59 -20.50 -23.01
CA GLY A 93 -7.27 -19.16 -23.43
C GLY A 93 -6.73 -18.28 -22.32
N GLU A 94 -6.19 -17.14 -22.70
CA GLU A 94 -5.68 -16.10 -21.79
C GLU A 94 -6.53 -14.82 -21.90
N VAL A 95 -6.77 -14.16 -20.77
CA VAL A 95 -7.39 -12.83 -20.73
C VAL A 95 -6.39 -11.83 -20.18
N LYS A 96 -6.21 -10.74 -20.91
CA LYS A 96 -5.29 -9.67 -20.58
C LYS A 96 -6.05 -8.48 -20.00
N SER A 97 -5.56 -7.95 -18.88
CA SER A 97 -6.10 -6.74 -18.24
C SER A 97 -4.97 -5.84 -17.75
N LEU A 98 -5.29 -4.56 -17.54
CA LEU A 98 -4.37 -3.64 -16.89
C LEU A 98 -4.34 -3.92 -15.38
N TYR A 99 -3.18 -3.72 -14.78
CA TYR A 99 -3.01 -3.73 -13.34
C TYR A 99 -2.09 -2.59 -12.90
N SER A 100 -2.15 -2.26 -11.63
CA SER A 100 -1.22 -1.32 -11.01
C SER A 100 -0.89 -1.70 -9.58
N MET A 101 0.28 -1.24 -9.12
CA MET A 101 0.66 -1.27 -7.72
C MET A 101 0.33 0.09 -7.11
N LYS A 102 -0.42 0.11 -6.02
CA LYS A 102 -0.93 1.33 -5.37
C LYS A 102 -0.59 1.35 -3.89
N ASP A 103 -0.48 2.55 -3.32
CA ASP A 103 -0.58 2.77 -1.88
C ASP A 103 -2.03 3.14 -1.54
N ASP A 104 -2.74 2.22 -0.91
CA ASP A 104 -4.09 2.43 -0.40
C ASP A 104 -4.19 1.85 1.02
N SER A 105 -3.77 2.67 2.01
CA SER A 105 -3.59 2.24 3.40
C SER A 105 -2.59 1.08 3.55
N GLY A 106 -1.64 1.00 2.61
CA GLY A 106 -0.64 -0.04 2.45
C GLY A 106 -0.48 -0.46 0.99
N PRO A 107 0.45 -1.37 0.70
CA PRO A 107 0.70 -1.82 -0.67
C PRO A 107 -0.45 -2.69 -1.19
N VAL A 108 -1.00 -2.32 -2.34
CA VAL A 108 -2.12 -3.01 -2.99
C VAL A 108 -1.78 -3.30 -4.45
N LEU A 109 -2.04 -4.54 -4.87
CA LEU A 109 -2.10 -4.93 -6.28
C LEU A 109 -3.56 -4.78 -6.74
N SER A 110 -3.80 -3.92 -7.75
CA SER A 110 -5.13 -3.65 -8.29
C SER A 110 -5.23 -4.10 -9.74
N PHE A 111 -6.30 -4.83 -10.10
CA PHE A 111 -6.66 -5.10 -11.47
C PHE A 111 -7.57 -3.99 -11.96
N ASP A 112 -7.03 -3.10 -12.82
CA ASP A 112 -7.66 -1.81 -13.12
C ASP A 112 -8.70 -1.87 -14.26
N THR A 113 -8.65 -2.91 -15.09
CA THR A 113 -9.65 -3.16 -16.12
C THR A 113 -10.32 -4.50 -15.93
N TYR A 114 -11.56 -4.61 -16.41
CA TYR A 114 -12.35 -5.83 -16.30
C TYR A 114 -11.62 -7.02 -16.94
N ASN A 115 -11.50 -8.09 -16.15
CA ASN A 115 -10.97 -9.38 -16.58
C ASN A 115 -12.07 -10.43 -16.36
N THR A 116 -12.51 -11.08 -17.45
CA THR A 116 -13.63 -12.02 -17.40
C THR A 116 -13.37 -13.24 -16.51
N PHE A 117 -12.10 -13.57 -16.25
CA PHE A 117 -11.77 -14.68 -15.36
C PHE A 117 -11.74 -14.26 -13.89
N LEU A 118 -11.14 -13.11 -13.59
CA LEU A 118 -10.97 -12.64 -12.21
C LEU A 118 -12.24 -12.03 -11.60
N HIS A 119 -13.15 -11.49 -12.44
CA HIS A 119 -14.34 -10.77 -11.99
C HIS A 119 -15.63 -11.56 -12.20
N VAL A 120 -15.52 -12.85 -12.30
CA VAL A 120 -16.67 -13.76 -12.47
C VAL A 120 -17.45 -13.97 -11.16
N TYR A 121 -16.79 -13.72 -10.01
CA TYR A 121 -17.34 -13.88 -8.66
C TYR A 121 -17.52 -12.56 -7.94
#